data_a70c4f6cd9fcaba0d5c9ac065d3c5fb0
#
_entry.id   a70c4f6cd9fcaba0d5c9ac065d3c5fb0
#
_cell.length_a   1.000
_cell.length_b   1.000
_cell.length_c   1.000
_cell.angle_alpha   90.00
_cell.angle_beta   90.00
_cell.angle_gamma   90.00
#
_symmetry.space_group_name_H-M   'P 1'
#
loop_
_entity.id
_entity.type
_entity.pdbx_description
1 polymer ?
#
loop_
_entity_poly.entity_id
_entity_poly.type
_entity_poly.pdbx_seq_one_letter_code
_entity_poly.pdbx_strand_id
1 'polypeptide(L)'
;LVTKYHVISNLVDPKYKGYSRLYVKLPSDMETKIPAKVIGYDSTLDLALLKVEITPDFVFELGSSKDLVVGDKVSAIGTPIGLEGTLTAGIISAVSREITNVGHVFQIDAAVNSGNSGGPLIDENRRVQAIVFAGMLQFQGLNFAIPVEYLKQILPLLYQGGEITHSWTGTYGHTYKVKNQKKGVEIQYV
;
A
#
# COMPACT_ATOMS: atom_id res chain seq x y z
N LEU A 1 -7.54 -6.75 8.34
CA LEU A 1 -6.15 -6.25 8.24
C LEU A 1 -5.81 -6.05 6.77
N VAL A 2 -5.12 -4.95 6.44
CA VAL A 2 -4.67 -4.66 5.08
C VAL A 2 -3.18 -4.95 4.97
N THR A 3 -2.75 -5.47 3.82
CA THR A 3 -1.35 -5.72 3.47
C THR A 3 -1.16 -5.56 1.95
N LYS A 4 0.03 -5.86 1.46
CA LYS A 4 0.34 -5.85 0.03
C LYS A 4 0.02 -7.20 -0.63
N TYR A 5 -0.45 -7.17 -1.87
CA TYR A 5 -0.73 -8.38 -2.64
C TYR A 5 0.52 -9.25 -2.82
N HIS A 6 1.66 -8.66 -3.14
CA HIS A 6 2.90 -9.43 -3.34
C HIS A 6 3.32 -10.24 -2.10
N VAL A 7 2.89 -9.84 -0.88
CA VAL A 7 3.14 -10.60 0.37
C VAL A 7 2.34 -11.89 0.40
N ILE A 8 1.16 -11.92 -0.23
CA ILE A 8 0.23 -13.06 -0.21
C ILE A 8 0.13 -13.77 -1.57
N SER A 9 0.83 -13.32 -2.58
CA SER A 9 0.69 -13.80 -3.96
C SER A 9 0.81 -15.33 -4.08
N ASN A 10 1.76 -15.94 -3.37
CA ASN A 10 1.93 -17.40 -3.37
C ASN A 10 0.74 -18.18 -2.76
N LEU A 11 -0.11 -17.52 -1.97
CA LEU A 11 -1.30 -18.16 -1.39
C LEU A 11 -2.44 -18.26 -2.38
N VAL A 12 -2.52 -17.30 -3.28
CA VAL A 12 -3.62 -17.17 -4.25
C VAL A 12 -3.25 -17.72 -5.63
N ASP A 13 -1.94 -17.88 -5.92
CA ASP A 13 -1.47 -18.50 -7.14
C ASP A 13 -1.78 -20.01 -7.13
N PRO A 14 -2.56 -20.50 -8.11
CA PRO A 14 -2.91 -21.91 -8.22
C PRO A 14 -1.72 -22.88 -8.19
N LYS A 15 -0.54 -22.43 -8.68
CA LYS A 15 0.69 -23.20 -8.70
C LYS A 15 1.18 -23.61 -7.31
N TYR A 16 0.89 -22.77 -6.29
CA TYR A 16 1.32 -23.00 -4.91
C TYR A 16 0.18 -23.40 -3.98
N LYS A 17 -0.98 -23.80 -4.55
CA LYS A 17 -2.16 -24.20 -3.77
C LYS A 17 -1.83 -25.33 -2.79
N GLY A 18 -2.06 -25.05 -1.51
CA GLY A 18 -1.83 -26.00 -0.42
C GLY A 18 -0.41 -26.03 0.16
N TYR A 19 0.55 -25.36 -0.47
CA TYR A 19 1.93 -25.29 0.01
C TYR A 19 2.24 -24.05 0.86
N SER A 20 1.39 -23.04 0.80
CA SER A 20 1.59 -21.77 1.53
C SER A 20 0.56 -21.58 2.62
N ARG A 21 0.97 -21.05 3.77
CA ARG A 21 0.10 -20.69 4.89
C ARG A 21 0.44 -19.27 5.34
N LEU A 22 -0.59 -18.53 5.74
CA LEU A 22 -0.46 -17.15 6.18
C LEU A 22 -0.69 -17.06 7.69
N TYR A 23 0.21 -16.38 8.37
CA TYR A 23 0.13 -16.10 9.78
C TYR A 23 0.39 -14.62 10.04
N VAL A 24 -0.29 -14.10 11.06
CA VAL A 24 -0.01 -12.80 11.64
C VAL A 24 0.63 -13.04 13.01
N LYS A 25 1.63 -12.23 13.34
CA LYS A 25 2.19 -12.14 14.66
C LYS A 25 1.90 -10.77 15.23
N LEU A 26 1.60 -10.69 16.53
CA LEU A 26 1.37 -9.42 17.20
C LEU A 26 2.69 -8.91 17.82
N PRO A 27 2.89 -7.59 17.87
CA PRO A 27 4.09 -7.03 18.53
C PRO A 27 4.23 -7.42 20.01
N SER A 28 3.11 -7.71 20.67
CA SER A 28 3.08 -8.16 22.07
C SER A 28 3.43 -9.64 22.25
N ASP A 29 3.34 -10.43 21.18
CA ASP A 29 3.60 -11.88 21.21
C ASP A 29 4.04 -12.36 19.82
N MET A 30 5.34 -12.30 19.57
CA MET A 30 5.94 -12.73 18.32
C MET A 30 6.16 -14.24 18.20
N GLU A 31 5.93 -14.98 19.25
CA GLU A 31 6.00 -16.45 19.22
C GLU A 31 4.71 -17.05 18.66
N THR A 32 3.56 -16.48 19.00
CA THR A 32 2.25 -16.98 18.58
C THR A 32 1.98 -16.64 17.12
N LYS A 33 1.75 -17.68 16.31
CA LYS A 33 1.33 -17.59 14.91
C LYS A 33 -0.18 -17.64 14.80
N ILE A 34 -0.81 -16.50 14.54
CA ILE A 34 -2.25 -16.39 14.37
C ILE A 34 -2.61 -16.68 12.90
N PRO A 35 -3.39 -17.71 12.60
CA PRO A 35 -3.79 -17.98 11.22
C PRO A 35 -4.57 -16.81 10.60
N ALA A 36 -4.24 -16.47 9.38
CA ALA A 36 -4.94 -15.44 8.61
C ALA A 36 -5.51 -16.03 7.31
N LYS A 37 -6.61 -15.45 6.85
CA LYS A 37 -7.25 -15.81 5.58
C LYS A 37 -7.28 -14.62 4.67
N VAL A 38 -6.98 -14.81 3.39
CA VAL A 38 -7.18 -13.80 2.35
C VAL A 38 -8.68 -13.68 2.11
N ILE A 39 -9.22 -12.46 2.22
CA ILE A 39 -10.59 -12.14 1.86
C ILE A 39 -10.64 -11.76 0.38
N GLY A 40 -9.95 -10.68 0.01
CA GLY A 40 -9.88 -10.19 -1.36
C GLY A 40 -8.56 -9.49 -1.62
N TYR A 41 -8.22 -9.33 -2.88
CA TYR A 41 -6.98 -8.67 -3.28
C TYR A 41 -7.11 -7.97 -4.64
N ASP A 42 -6.23 -7.03 -4.85
CA ASP A 42 -6.06 -6.29 -6.08
C ASP A 42 -4.59 -6.39 -6.49
N SER A 43 -4.34 -7.15 -7.55
CA SER A 43 -2.97 -7.36 -8.06
C SER A 43 -2.40 -6.12 -8.75
N THR A 44 -3.25 -5.25 -9.30
CA THR A 44 -2.86 -4.01 -9.96
C THR A 44 -2.43 -2.94 -8.96
N LEU A 45 -3.24 -2.72 -7.92
CA LEU A 45 -2.93 -1.79 -6.83
C LEU A 45 -1.99 -2.38 -5.78
N ASP A 46 -1.64 -3.66 -5.92
CA ASP A 46 -0.82 -4.40 -4.96
C ASP A 46 -1.36 -4.29 -3.52
N LEU A 47 -2.67 -4.49 -3.33
CA LEU A 47 -3.35 -4.45 -2.03
C LEU A 47 -4.09 -5.75 -1.76
N ALA A 48 -4.14 -6.17 -0.50
CA ALA A 48 -4.89 -7.33 -0.06
C ALA A 48 -5.56 -7.11 1.30
N LEU A 49 -6.74 -7.70 1.46
CA LEU A 49 -7.51 -7.71 2.71
C LEU A 49 -7.44 -9.09 3.35
N LEU A 50 -7.05 -9.12 4.61
CA LEU A 50 -6.93 -10.34 5.40
C LEU A 50 -7.96 -10.35 6.54
N LYS A 51 -8.47 -11.53 6.84
CA LYS A 51 -9.21 -11.80 8.06
C LYS A 51 -8.32 -12.55 9.04
N VAL A 52 -8.33 -12.08 10.28
CA VAL A 52 -7.70 -12.73 11.44
C VAL A 52 -8.69 -12.77 12.60
N GLU A 53 -8.67 -13.84 13.38
CA GLU A 53 -9.58 -14.00 14.53
C GLU A 53 -8.90 -13.44 15.79
N ILE A 54 -8.79 -12.10 15.82
CA ILE A 54 -8.30 -11.35 16.98
C ILE A 54 -9.18 -10.13 17.20
N THR A 55 -9.27 -9.68 18.44
CA THR A 55 -9.79 -8.36 18.77
C THR A 55 -8.60 -7.43 18.98
N PRO A 56 -8.37 -6.46 18.10
CA PRO A 56 -7.26 -5.53 18.27
C PRO A 56 -7.56 -4.54 19.40
N ASP A 57 -6.53 -4.20 20.18
CA ASP A 57 -6.64 -3.15 21.20
C ASP A 57 -6.76 -1.76 20.60
N PHE A 58 -6.27 -1.60 19.37
CA PHE A 58 -6.28 -0.34 18.63
C PHE A 58 -6.44 -0.56 17.13
N VAL A 59 -7.19 0.32 16.49
CA VAL A 59 -7.35 0.38 15.03
C VAL A 59 -7.09 1.81 14.57
N PHE A 60 -6.20 1.97 13.59
CA PHE A 60 -5.95 3.27 12.98
C PHE A 60 -7.16 3.76 12.18
N GLU A 61 -7.47 5.03 12.32
CA GLU A 61 -8.42 5.69 11.43
C GLU A 61 -7.79 5.93 10.05
N LEU A 62 -8.59 5.76 9.00
CA LEU A 62 -8.18 6.14 7.65
C LEU A 62 -8.37 7.67 7.48
N GLY A 63 -7.28 8.36 7.25
CA GLY A 63 -7.25 9.80 7.02
C GLY A 63 -7.75 10.19 5.61
N SER A 64 -7.37 11.39 5.15
CA SER A 64 -7.61 11.86 3.79
C SER A 64 -6.28 12.32 3.19
N SER A 65 -5.80 11.57 2.21
CA SER A 65 -4.56 11.90 1.52
C SER A 65 -4.68 13.05 0.52
N LYS A 66 -5.89 13.59 0.33
CA LYS A 66 -6.16 14.68 -0.60
C LYS A 66 -5.56 16.02 -0.17
N ASP A 67 -5.42 16.18 1.14
CA ASP A 67 -4.97 17.44 1.75
C ASP A 67 -3.46 17.45 2.03
N LEU A 68 -2.78 16.34 1.80
CA LEU A 68 -1.33 16.25 1.98
C LEU A 68 -0.58 17.10 0.95
N VAL A 69 0.40 17.83 1.46
CA VAL A 69 1.31 18.66 0.64
C VAL A 69 2.77 18.26 0.85
N VAL A 70 3.62 18.69 -0.05
CA VAL A 70 5.07 18.50 0.09
C VAL A 70 5.56 19.22 1.36
N GLY A 71 6.32 18.50 2.18
CA GLY A 71 6.82 18.97 3.47
C GLY A 71 6.00 18.48 4.67
N ASP A 72 4.81 17.93 4.47
CA ASP A 72 4.03 17.35 5.57
C ASP A 72 4.77 16.19 6.23
N LYS A 73 4.80 16.18 7.56
CA LYS A 73 5.44 15.15 8.34
C LYS A 73 4.61 13.87 8.33
N VAL A 74 5.30 12.77 8.10
CA VAL A 74 4.70 11.43 8.09
C VAL A 74 5.60 10.43 8.80
N SER A 75 5.00 9.37 9.30
CA SER A 75 5.72 8.26 9.91
C SER A 75 5.25 6.93 9.33
N ALA A 76 6.20 6.08 8.95
CA ALA A 76 5.93 4.72 8.54
C ALA A 76 6.13 3.75 9.71
N ILE A 77 5.20 2.81 9.88
CA ILE A 77 5.26 1.78 10.92
C ILE A 77 5.41 0.42 10.24
N GLY A 78 6.34 -0.37 10.72
CA GLY A 78 6.57 -1.70 10.17
C GLY A 78 7.44 -2.58 11.06
N THR A 79 7.86 -3.72 10.52
CA THR A 79 8.74 -4.69 11.18
C THR A 79 9.90 -5.04 10.25
N PRO A 80 10.78 -4.06 9.94
CA PRO A 80 11.89 -4.28 9.02
C PRO A 80 12.86 -5.32 9.59
N ILE A 81 13.20 -6.31 8.75
CA ILE A 81 14.17 -7.37 9.10
C ILE A 81 13.80 -8.11 10.41
N GLY A 82 12.50 -8.17 10.76
CA GLY A 82 12.03 -8.77 12.00
C GLY A 82 12.20 -7.90 13.26
N LEU A 83 12.64 -6.63 13.12
CA LEU A 83 12.70 -5.67 14.21
C LEU A 83 11.32 -5.08 14.45
N GLU A 84 10.70 -5.54 15.51
CA GLU A 84 9.33 -5.20 15.88
C GLU A 84 9.14 -3.72 16.20
N GLY A 85 7.92 -3.21 15.82
CA GLY A 85 7.49 -1.88 16.24
C GLY A 85 8.38 -0.76 15.74
N THR A 86 9.07 -0.94 14.62
CA THR A 86 9.91 0.11 14.05
C THR A 86 9.06 1.24 13.48
N LEU A 87 9.30 2.45 13.96
CA LEU A 87 8.75 3.67 13.41
C LEU A 87 9.86 4.46 12.73
N THR A 88 9.66 4.83 11.48
CA THR A 88 10.54 5.75 10.75
C THR A 88 9.77 7.01 10.40
N ALA A 89 10.41 8.18 10.61
CA ALA A 89 9.80 9.47 10.33
C ALA A 89 10.47 10.16 9.13
N GLY A 90 9.70 10.97 8.45
CA GLY A 90 10.14 11.77 7.31
C GLY A 90 9.04 12.73 6.86
N ILE A 91 9.11 13.14 5.61
CA ILE A 91 8.14 14.06 5.00
C ILE A 91 7.60 13.52 3.67
N ILE A 92 6.51 14.09 3.22
CA ILE A 92 6.05 13.98 1.83
C ILE A 92 7.02 14.76 0.94
N SER A 93 7.80 14.06 0.13
CA SER A 93 8.74 14.66 -0.82
C SER A 93 8.08 15.02 -2.15
N ALA A 94 7.02 14.27 -2.54
CA ALA A 94 6.16 14.61 -3.66
C ALA A 94 4.78 13.97 -3.49
N VAL A 95 3.73 14.66 -3.91
CA VAL A 95 2.34 14.18 -3.78
C VAL A 95 1.86 13.39 -5.00
N SER A 96 2.66 13.34 -6.06
CA SER A 96 2.29 12.63 -7.29
C SER A 96 3.53 12.16 -8.03
N ARG A 97 3.70 10.85 -8.11
CA ARG A 97 4.71 10.17 -8.92
C ARG A 97 4.06 9.02 -9.66
N GLU A 98 4.23 8.99 -10.96
CA GLU A 98 3.82 7.86 -11.82
C GLU A 98 5.02 6.93 -11.99
N ILE A 99 5.14 5.94 -11.12
CA ILE A 99 6.31 5.02 -11.13
C ILE A 99 5.93 3.57 -11.42
N THR A 100 4.64 3.26 -11.40
CA THR A 100 4.10 1.91 -11.57
C THR A 100 2.74 1.96 -12.25
N ASN A 101 2.18 0.79 -12.56
CA ASN A 101 0.79 0.66 -13.03
C ASN A 101 -0.26 1.00 -11.95
N VAL A 102 0.18 1.29 -10.73
CA VAL A 102 -0.69 1.66 -9.60
C VAL A 102 -1.32 3.05 -9.79
N GLY A 103 -0.70 3.91 -10.62
CA GLY A 103 -1.09 5.30 -10.79
C GLY A 103 -0.23 6.25 -9.95
N HIS A 104 -0.86 7.32 -9.42
CA HIS A 104 -0.14 8.31 -8.63
C HIS A 104 0.16 7.82 -7.22
N VAL A 105 1.42 7.84 -6.83
CA VAL A 105 1.87 7.50 -5.48
C VAL A 105 2.58 8.67 -4.83
N PHE A 106 2.63 8.69 -3.50
CA PHE A 106 3.47 9.62 -2.75
C PHE A 106 4.92 9.19 -2.78
N GLN A 107 5.82 10.15 -2.92
CA GLN A 107 7.22 9.99 -2.60
C GLN A 107 7.46 10.48 -1.19
N ILE A 108 8.21 9.72 -0.41
CA ILE A 108 8.57 10.05 0.98
C ILE A 108 10.07 9.83 1.18
N ASP A 109 10.64 10.52 2.16
CA ASP A 109 12.03 10.31 2.58
C ASP A 109 12.15 9.50 3.88
N ALA A 110 11.02 9.21 4.56
CA ALA A 110 11.01 8.25 5.66
C ALA A 110 11.63 6.93 5.22
N ALA A 111 12.53 6.36 6.01
CA ALA A 111 13.23 5.14 5.65
C ALA A 111 12.26 3.96 5.51
N VAL A 112 12.29 3.31 4.36
CA VAL A 112 11.48 2.12 4.05
C VAL A 112 12.43 0.97 3.68
N ASN A 113 12.26 -0.14 4.37
CA ASN A 113 12.99 -1.38 4.14
C ASN A 113 12.02 -2.55 4.01
N SER A 114 12.55 -3.71 3.60
CA SER A 114 11.75 -4.94 3.59
C SER A 114 11.15 -5.21 4.97
N GLY A 115 9.83 -5.40 5.04
CA GLY A 115 9.06 -5.51 6.29
C GLY A 115 8.20 -4.28 6.63
N ASN A 116 8.42 -3.14 5.98
CA ASN A 116 7.52 -1.98 6.09
C ASN A 116 6.41 -2.00 5.04
N SER A 117 6.58 -2.75 3.96
CA SER A 117 5.58 -2.86 2.88
C SER A 117 4.24 -3.38 3.40
N GLY A 118 3.15 -2.66 3.09
CA GLY A 118 1.81 -2.94 3.60
C GLY A 118 1.50 -2.27 4.94
N GLY A 119 2.50 -1.75 5.63
CA GLY A 119 2.33 -0.96 6.84
C GLY A 119 1.74 0.42 6.57
N PRO A 120 1.19 1.08 7.59
CA PRO A 120 0.61 2.40 7.46
C PRO A 120 1.67 3.49 7.37
N LEU A 121 1.41 4.49 6.54
CA LEU A 121 2.02 5.81 6.62
C LEU A 121 1.03 6.73 7.33
N ILE A 122 1.39 7.25 8.50
CA ILE A 122 0.50 8.05 9.34
C ILE A 122 0.94 9.51 9.39
N ASP A 123 -0.05 10.41 9.57
CA ASP A 123 0.17 11.83 9.83
C ASP A 123 0.44 12.12 11.31
N GLU A 124 0.64 13.40 11.67
CA GLU A 124 0.84 13.85 13.05
C GLU A 124 -0.41 13.59 13.94
N ASN A 125 -1.59 13.40 13.35
CA ASN A 125 -2.83 13.04 14.05
C ASN A 125 -3.03 11.53 14.17
N ARG A 126 -2.04 10.72 13.81
CA ARG A 126 -2.07 9.26 13.81
C ARG A 126 -3.12 8.65 12.87
N ARG A 127 -3.53 9.35 11.82
CA ARG A 127 -4.43 8.83 10.79
C ARG A 127 -3.63 8.28 9.63
N VAL A 128 -4.07 7.16 9.07
CA VAL A 128 -3.43 6.54 7.92
C VAL A 128 -3.68 7.39 6.68
N GLN A 129 -2.61 7.90 6.09
CA GLN A 129 -2.62 8.71 4.88
C GLN A 129 -2.25 7.92 3.64
N ALA A 130 -1.47 6.86 3.81
CA ALA A 130 -1.06 5.99 2.72
C ALA A 130 -0.64 4.61 3.25
N ILE A 131 -0.47 3.67 2.33
CA ILE A 131 0.08 2.34 2.59
C ILE A 131 1.49 2.30 2.01
N VAL A 132 2.48 1.98 2.83
CA VAL A 132 3.88 1.87 2.41
C VAL A 132 4.00 0.81 1.32
N PHE A 133 4.62 1.18 0.21
CA PHE A 133 4.66 0.33 -0.99
C PHE A 133 6.06 -0.24 -1.22
N ALA A 134 7.04 0.60 -1.50
CA ALA A 134 8.39 0.17 -1.82
C ALA A 134 9.39 1.30 -1.60
N GLY A 135 10.65 0.92 -1.39
CA GLY A 135 11.81 1.78 -1.55
C GLY A 135 12.58 1.36 -2.79
N MET A 136 13.17 2.31 -3.48
CA MET A 136 14.20 2.03 -4.48
C MET A 136 15.51 1.78 -3.73
N LEU A 137 15.84 0.51 -3.49
CA LEU A 137 17.01 0.11 -2.68
C LEU A 137 18.34 0.73 -3.12
N GLN A 138 18.43 1.15 -4.39
CA GLN A 138 19.62 1.79 -4.95
C GLN A 138 19.71 3.30 -4.67
N PHE A 139 18.62 3.91 -4.16
CA PHE A 139 18.53 5.35 -3.97
C PHE A 139 17.98 5.67 -2.58
N GLN A 140 18.78 6.32 -1.76
CA GLN A 140 18.34 6.79 -0.44
C GLN A 140 17.27 7.89 -0.60
N GLY A 141 16.23 7.84 0.25
CA GLY A 141 15.17 8.86 0.26
C GLY A 141 14.16 8.76 -0.89
N LEU A 142 14.24 7.74 -1.74
CA LEU A 142 13.24 7.46 -2.77
C LEU A 142 12.35 6.30 -2.36
N ASN A 143 11.44 6.58 -1.45
CA ASN A 143 10.47 5.62 -0.98
C ASN A 143 9.07 6.07 -1.39
N PHE A 144 8.15 5.12 -1.51
CA PHE A 144 6.84 5.37 -2.09
C PHE A 144 5.73 4.77 -1.23
N ALA A 145 4.58 5.45 -1.25
CA ALA A 145 3.39 4.99 -0.55
C ALA A 145 2.14 5.23 -1.40
N ILE A 146 1.24 4.26 -1.38
CA ILE A 146 -0.04 4.30 -2.09
C ILE A 146 -1.01 5.16 -1.27
N PRO A 147 -1.59 6.23 -1.84
CA PRO A 147 -2.58 7.06 -1.14
C PRO A 147 -3.72 6.24 -0.57
N VAL A 148 -4.14 6.55 0.66
CA VAL A 148 -5.24 5.84 1.34
C VAL A 148 -6.56 5.91 0.58
N GLU A 149 -6.72 6.90 -0.29
CA GLU A 149 -7.91 7.04 -1.14
C GLU A 149 -8.10 5.85 -2.09
N TYR A 150 -7.02 5.26 -2.61
CA TYR A 150 -7.12 4.04 -3.41
C TYR A 150 -7.63 2.87 -2.58
N LEU A 151 -7.12 2.70 -1.36
CA LEU A 151 -7.63 1.68 -0.45
C LEU A 151 -9.13 1.91 -0.16
N LYS A 152 -9.55 3.14 0.15
CA LYS A 152 -10.96 3.45 0.41
C LYS A 152 -11.86 3.12 -0.77
N GLN A 153 -11.41 3.37 -1.99
CA GLN A 153 -12.19 3.09 -3.20
C GLN A 153 -12.40 1.59 -3.41
N ILE A 154 -11.38 0.77 -3.18
CA ILE A 154 -11.46 -0.67 -3.44
C ILE A 154 -11.89 -1.48 -2.21
N LEU A 155 -11.88 -0.91 -1.02
CA LEU A 155 -12.19 -1.64 0.22
C LEU A 155 -13.56 -2.36 0.18
N PRO A 156 -14.65 -1.75 -0.33
CA PRO A 156 -15.93 -2.45 -0.48
C PRO A 156 -15.84 -3.67 -1.41
N LEU A 157 -15.03 -3.60 -2.47
CA LEU A 157 -14.82 -4.71 -3.40
C LEU A 157 -13.95 -5.80 -2.77
N LEU A 158 -12.91 -5.43 -2.01
CA LEU A 158 -12.10 -6.39 -1.26
C LEU A 158 -12.93 -7.21 -0.27
N TYR A 159 -13.95 -6.60 0.34
CA TYR A 159 -14.88 -7.31 1.24
C TYR A 159 -15.79 -8.30 0.52
N GLN A 160 -16.07 -8.11 -0.76
CA GLN A 160 -16.84 -9.07 -1.57
C GLN A 160 -16.06 -10.37 -1.82
N GLY A 161 -14.74 -10.29 -1.71
CA GLY A 161 -13.84 -11.42 -1.80
C GLY A 161 -13.31 -11.70 -3.21
N GLY A 162 -12.23 -12.48 -3.27
CA GLY A 162 -11.58 -12.84 -4.51
C GLY A 162 -10.67 -11.76 -5.07
N GLU A 163 -10.36 -11.88 -6.35
CA GLU A 163 -9.55 -10.92 -7.09
C GLU A 163 -10.40 -9.78 -7.66
N ILE A 164 -9.97 -8.55 -7.43
CA ILE A 164 -10.56 -7.39 -8.10
C ILE A 164 -10.01 -7.33 -9.52
N THR A 165 -10.91 -7.45 -10.49
CA THR A 165 -10.57 -7.32 -11.91
C THR A 165 -10.84 -5.89 -12.38
N HIS A 166 -9.86 -5.30 -13.06
CA HIS A 166 -9.99 -3.98 -13.67
C HIS A 166 -10.37 -4.12 -15.14
N SER A 167 -11.29 -3.27 -15.57
CA SER A 167 -11.65 -3.21 -16.99
C SER A 167 -10.46 -2.70 -17.79
N TRP A 168 -10.17 -3.39 -18.88
CA TRP A 168 -9.11 -3.03 -19.81
C TRP A 168 -9.74 -2.51 -21.12
N THR A 169 -9.39 -1.28 -21.52
CA THR A 169 -9.91 -0.65 -22.73
C THR A 169 -9.07 -0.93 -23.97
N GLY A 170 -7.96 -1.65 -23.83
CA GLY A 170 -7.01 -1.88 -24.91
C GLY A 170 -6.09 -0.68 -25.19
N THR A 171 -6.15 0.37 -24.38
CA THR A 171 -5.38 1.59 -24.62
C THR A 171 -4.32 1.85 -23.55
N TYR A 172 -3.18 2.35 -23.98
CA TYR A 172 -2.15 2.92 -23.11
C TYR A 172 -2.06 4.42 -23.36
N GLY A 173 -1.99 5.20 -22.29
CA GLY A 173 -1.82 6.63 -22.38
C GLY A 173 -1.14 7.19 -21.15
N HIS A 174 -0.62 8.41 -21.26
CA HIS A 174 -0.13 9.16 -20.12
C HIS A 174 -0.71 10.57 -20.08
N THR A 175 -0.80 11.12 -18.86
CA THR A 175 -1.27 12.48 -18.67
C THR A 175 -0.20 13.46 -19.10
N TYR A 176 -0.55 14.43 -19.92
CA TYR A 176 0.34 15.54 -20.26
C TYR A 176 -0.28 16.89 -19.96
N LYS A 177 0.58 17.87 -19.70
CA LYS A 177 0.18 19.27 -19.48
C LYS A 177 0.41 20.05 -20.77
N VAL A 178 -0.64 20.65 -21.31
CA VAL A 178 -0.51 21.64 -22.38
C VAL A 178 -0.13 23.00 -21.77
N LYS A 179 0.74 23.76 -22.42
CA LYS A 179 0.93 25.18 -22.12
C LYS A 179 -0.43 25.85 -22.04
N ASN A 180 -0.76 26.53 -20.94
CA ASN A 180 -2.06 27.17 -20.62
C ASN A 180 -3.10 26.31 -19.87
N GLN A 181 -2.66 25.41 -18.97
CA GLN A 181 -3.50 24.76 -17.95
C GLN A 181 -4.49 23.69 -18.42
N LYS A 182 -4.53 23.28 -19.66
CA LYS A 182 -5.33 22.10 -20.05
C LYS A 182 -4.55 20.83 -19.74
N LYS A 183 -5.14 19.96 -18.93
CA LYS A 183 -4.68 18.59 -18.73
C LYS A 183 -5.33 17.71 -19.80
N GLY A 184 -4.57 16.81 -20.37
CA GLY A 184 -5.07 15.84 -21.35
C GLY A 184 -4.44 14.48 -21.12
N VAL A 185 -4.98 13.47 -21.78
CA VAL A 185 -4.38 12.13 -21.85
C VAL A 185 -3.97 11.90 -23.30
N GLU A 186 -2.70 11.60 -23.50
CA GLU A 186 -2.19 11.15 -24.78
C GLU A 186 -2.27 9.63 -24.84
N ILE A 187 -2.99 9.09 -25.81
CA ILE A 187 -3.09 7.65 -26.04
C ILE A 187 -1.90 7.25 -26.91
N GLN A 188 -1.05 6.36 -26.39
CA GLN A 188 0.15 5.90 -27.08
C GLN A 188 -0.08 4.62 -27.89
N TYR A 189 -0.98 3.75 -27.41
CA TYR A 189 -1.32 2.48 -28.06
C TYR A 189 -2.82 2.21 -27.97
N VAL A 190 -3.32 1.52 -28.94
CA VAL A 190 -4.69 0.98 -28.99
C VAL A 190 -4.59 -0.51 -29.33
#